data_42726928f16690c8f31e4344b660742d
#
_entry.id   42726928f16690c8f31e4344b660742d
#
_cell.length_a   1.000
_cell.length_b   1.000
_cell.length_c   1.000
_cell.angle_alpha   90.00
_cell.angle_beta   90.00
_cell.angle_gamma   90.00
#
_symmetry.space_group_name_H-M   'P 1'
#
loop_
_entity.id
_entity.type
_entity.pdbx_description
1 polymer ?
#
loop_
_entity_poly.entity_id
_entity_poly.type
_entity_poly.pdbx_seq_one_letter_code
_entity_poly.pdbx_strand_id
1 'polypeptide(L)'
;MKLTPCFKIWADPQAVADTSGQPVIPVEYRGRKGWRTESHEGRVAIPAPQLNAPEGSLTWWVLPREDFATAVDMPWMSERDPDHLFHVLLGDVAGAASWKNHRFALIYCRSWYQQMVAKWHSGPIYSGAAFDDLENAAFRPHRETAFVGLGHQNLPAGHWIQIGLSWNTPDDDYRMYLNGVLVQTATTTLDHPMLREANSGIVYAGHPLFVCGELNVYDRALGAAEFASAYRSGKGPENEAFDAGLSRMHEGKGLAGFDWVPNEEWSLRVDLPLATEEDLGRFYQQGMPGAVSLTDEGLRIHTSPIHSCEIPKPEDWTSKEVFDPAQGYLWLEDYFTGDFAVEYEFKPLQNHGLSLLMVRAAGLQGENFLTTQPRRISGSMQMVCWENVRNYHWEYYRQMEDARNDVASHVLVKNPYMHPIAYQTTDSKLAAGEWHRIQFVHEGNRLRGAIDNVQIFDLLDDPFAGFGPVLRTGTLAIRCMWDSDIVFRNMKVWSKALPY
;
A
#
# COMPACT_ATOMS: atom_id res chain seq x y z
N MET A 1 -28.67 2.25 18.04
CA MET A 1 -28.94 3.70 17.89
C MET A 1 -29.02 3.99 16.39
N LYS A 2 -30.04 4.67 15.91
CA LYS A 2 -30.17 4.97 14.47
C LYS A 2 -29.27 6.17 14.16
N LEU A 3 -28.24 5.95 13.33
CA LEU A 3 -27.36 7.02 12.87
C LEU A 3 -28.15 7.95 11.95
N THR A 4 -28.19 9.23 12.27
CA THR A 4 -28.84 10.24 11.44
C THR A 4 -27.73 11.09 10.81
N PRO A 5 -27.50 11.00 9.49
CA PRO A 5 -26.55 11.88 8.82
C PRO A 5 -27.08 13.32 8.83
N CYS A 6 -26.19 14.28 9.02
CA CYS A 6 -26.55 15.71 8.87
C CYS A 6 -26.76 16.07 7.40
N PHE A 7 -26.22 15.29 6.48
CA PHE A 7 -26.42 15.46 5.06
C PHE A 7 -26.49 14.10 4.34
N LYS A 8 -27.51 13.90 3.54
CA LYS A 8 -27.72 12.69 2.74
C LYS A 8 -27.98 13.06 1.29
N ILE A 9 -27.15 12.52 0.39
CA ILE A 9 -27.35 12.74 -1.04
C ILE A 9 -27.81 11.45 -1.69
N TRP A 10 -29.02 11.52 -2.23
CA TRP A 10 -29.44 10.74 -3.35
C TRP A 10 -29.43 11.66 -4.57
N ALA A 11 -28.51 11.48 -5.49
CA ALA A 11 -28.71 12.09 -6.78
C ALA A 11 -29.94 11.42 -7.42
N ASP A 12 -31.05 12.14 -7.58
CA ASP A 12 -32.04 11.74 -8.57
C ASP A 12 -31.37 11.91 -9.93
N PRO A 13 -30.95 10.83 -10.60
CA PRO A 13 -30.15 10.95 -11.82
C PRO A 13 -30.88 11.65 -12.96
N GLN A 14 -32.22 11.80 -12.88
CA GLN A 14 -33.01 12.44 -13.93
C GLN A 14 -33.00 13.96 -13.86
N ALA A 15 -32.55 14.53 -12.73
CA ALA A 15 -32.58 15.97 -12.50
C ALA A 15 -31.20 16.64 -12.47
N VAL A 16 -30.11 15.87 -12.59
CA VAL A 16 -28.75 16.37 -12.40
C VAL A 16 -27.92 16.20 -13.68
N ALA A 17 -27.38 17.30 -14.16
CA ALA A 17 -26.30 17.28 -15.16
C ALA A 17 -24.92 17.31 -14.43
N ASP A 18 -23.93 16.73 -15.04
CA ASP A 18 -22.56 16.86 -14.58
C ASP A 18 -21.95 18.25 -14.91
N THR A 19 -20.75 18.52 -14.46
CA THR A 19 -20.06 19.81 -14.72
C THR A 19 -19.76 20.08 -16.19
N SER A 20 -19.85 19.06 -17.06
CA SER A 20 -19.71 19.21 -18.53
C SER A 20 -21.07 19.45 -19.21
N GLY A 21 -22.15 19.46 -18.45
CA GLY A 21 -23.52 19.62 -18.97
C GLY A 21 -24.16 18.35 -19.51
N GLN A 22 -23.47 17.21 -19.34
CA GLN A 22 -23.99 15.90 -19.77
C GLN A 22 -24.89 15.31 -18.67
N PRO A 23 -25.95 14.59 -19.01
CA PRO A 23 -26.80 13.91 -18.05
C PRO A 23 -25.99 12.78 -17.38
N VAL A 24 -26.14 12.64 -16.07
CA VAL A 24 -25.56 11.46 -15.37
C VAL A 24 -26.32 10.20 -15.78
N ILE A 25 -25.60 9.09 -15.86
CA ILE A 25 -26.16 7.81 -16.27
C ILE A 25 -26.65 7.07 -15.01
N PRO A 26 -27.96 6.84 -14.86
CA PRO A 26 -28.50 6.06 -13.76
C PRO A 26 -28.11 4.60 -13.92
N VAL A 27 -27.81 3.95 -12.81
CA VAL A 27 -27.48 2.54 -12.73
C VAL A 27 -28.27 1.89 -11.62
N GLU A 28 -28.90 0.76 -11.91
CA GLU A 28 -29.45 -0.10 -10.87
C GLU A 28 -28.77 -1.47 -10.97
N TYR A 29 -28.15 -1.90 -9.88
CA TYR A 29 -27.44 -3.16 -9.83
C TYR A 29 -27.63 -3.84 -8.48
N ARG A 30 -28.08 -5.09 -8.49
CA ARG A 30 -28.37 -5.91 -7.28
C ARG A 30 -29.23 -5.18 -6.26
N GLY A 31 -30.30 -4.54 -6.75
CA GLY A 31 -31.28 -3.84 -5.90
C GLY A 31 -30.82 -2.51 -5.31
N ARG A 32 -29.63 -2.04 -5.63
CA ARG A 32 -29.14 -0.72 -5.23
C ARG A 32 -29.07 0.20 -6.44
N LYS A 33 -29.56 1.40 -6.23
CA LYS A 33 -29.49 2.48 -7.22
C LYS A 33 -28.24 3.32 -7.03
N GLY A 34 -27.71 3.81 -8.13
CA GLY A 34 -26.61 4.73 -8.19
C GLY A 34 -26.56 5.44 -9.52
N TRP A 35 -25.48 6.14 -9.76
CA TRP A 35 -25.23 6.88 -10.99
C TRP A 35 -23.74 6.90 -11.31
N ARG A 36 -23.41 7.16 -12.55
CA ARG A 36 -22.04 7.41 -13.02
C ARG A 36 -22.02 8.55 -14.01
N THR A 37 -20.85 9.12 -14.22
CA THR A 37 -20.61 10.05 -15.33
C THR A 37 -20.14 9.29 -16.56
N GLU A 38 -20.27 9.88 -17.73
CA GLU A 38 -19.86 9.27 -19.00
C GLU A 38 -18.37 9.47 -19.27
N SER A 39 -17.83 10.58 -18.80
CA SER A 39 -16.44 10.96 -18.99
C SER A 39 -15.72 11.19 -17.67
N HIS A 40 -14.39 11.19 -17.72
CA HIS A 40 -13.54 11.56 -16.58
C HIS A 40 -13.66 13.04 -16.19
N GLU A 41 -14.09 13.89 -17.12
CA GLU A 41 -14.27 15.34 -16.91
C GLU A 41 -15.59 15.66 -16.24
N GLY A 42 -16.61 14.82 -16.46
CA GLY A 42 -17.93 15.00 -15.89
C GLY A 42 -17.94 14.70 -14.39
N ARG A 43 -18.41 15.67 -13.60
CA ARG A 43 -18.54 15.54 -12.15
C ARG A 43 -19.88 16.09 -11.69
N VAL A 44 -20.43 15.52 -10.65
CA VAL A 44 -21.62 16.08 -9.98
C VAL A 44 -21.17 16.90 -8.79
N ALA A 45 -21.58 18.17 -8.77
CA ALA A 45 -21.31 19.07 -7.65
C ALA A 45 -22.25 18.75 -6.46
N ILE A 46 -21.63 18.52 -5.31
CA ILE A 46 -22.31 18.09 -4.10
C ILE A 46 -21.98 19.08 -2.98
N PRO A 47 -22.96 19.83 -2.45
CA PRO A 47 -22.72 20.64 -1.27
C PRO A 47 -22.38 19.79 -0.07
N ALA A 48 -21.18 19.95 0.50
CA ALA A 48 -20.69 19.21 1.65
C ALA A 48 -19.82 20.09 2.57
N PRO A 49 -20.39 21.18 3.13
CA PRO A 49 -19.62 22.12 3.96
C PRO A 49 -19.06 21.47 5.22
N GLN A 50 -19.62 20.33 5.66
CA GLN A 50 -19.15 19.58 6.82
C GLN A 50 -17.75 18.99 6.64
N LEU A 51 -17.29 18.79 5.39
CA LEU A 51 -15.93 18.33 5.11
C LEU A 51 -14.86 19.35 5.52
N ASN A 52 -15.25 20.60 5.79
CA ASN A 52 -14.37 21.64 6.34
C ASN A 52 -14.37 21.68 7.87
N ALA A 53 -15.23 20.90 8.53
CA ALA A 53 -15.24 20.85 9.98
C ALA A 53 -13.99 20.15 10.53
N PRO A 54 -13.51 20.55 11.71
CA PRO A 54 -12.35 19.90 12.34
C PRO A 54 -12.62 18.45 12.74
N GLU A 55 -13.87 18.05 12.80
CA GLU A 55 -14.32 16.70 13.11
C GLU A 55 -15.47 16.33 12.18
N GLY A 56 -15.47 15.09 11.72
CA GLY A 56 -16.54 14.59 10.88
C GLY A 56 -16.35 13.16 10.41
N SER A 57 -17.34 12.69 9.66
CA SER A 57 -17.26 11.39 9.00
C SER A 57 -18.09 11.39 7.72
N LEU A 58 -17.77 10.47 6.82
CA LEU A 58 -18.61 10.14 5.68
C LEU A 58 -18.75 8.64 5.49
N THR A 59 -19.85 8.22 4.90
CA THR A 59 -20.01 6.88 4.31
C THR A 59 -20.46 7.03 2.87
N TRP A 60 -19.83 6.29 1.98
CA TRP A 60 -20.14 6.35 0.56
C TRP A 60 -20.18 4.97 -0.06
N TRP A 61 -21.25 4.65 -0.77
CA TRP A 61 -21.35 3.43 -1.54
C TRP A 61 -20.82 3.63 -2.95
N VAL A 62 -19.90 2.75 -3.34
CA VAL A 62 -19.33 2.73 -4.70
C VAL A 62 -19.41 1.32 -5.27
N LEU A 63 -19.55 1.23 -6.59
CA LEU A 63 -19.51 -0.02 -7.33
C LEU A 63 -18.45 0.10 -8.44
N PRO A 64 -17.29 -0.53 -8.28
CA PRO A 64 -16.31 -0.66 -9.35
C PRO A 64 -16.89 -1.47 -10.51
N ARG A 65 -16.71 -1.01 -11.75
CA ARG A 65 -17.19 -1.68 -12.95
C ARG A 65 -16.18 -2.63 -13.56
N GLU A 66 -14.92 -2.42 -13.28
CA GLU A 66 -13.80 -3.23 -13.74
C GLU A 66 -13.04 -3.80 -12.57
N ASP A 67 -12.46 -4.96 -12.76
CA ASP A 67 -11.55 -5.55 -11.80
C ASP A 67 -10.17 -4.92 -11.96
N PHE A 68 -9.86 -3.99 -11.09
CA PHE A 68 -8.60 -3.27 -11.12
C PHE A 68 -7.41 -4.12 -10.67
N ALA A 69 -7.67 -5.24 -10.00
CA ALA A 69 -6.60 -6.15 -9.60
C ALA A 69 -5.96 -6.89 -10.78
N THR A 70 -6.67 -6.99 -11.91
CA THR A 70 -6.21 -7.73 -13.09
C THR A 70 -5.82 -6.83 -14.27
N ALA A 71 -6.23 -5.57 -14.27
CA ALA A 71 -6.06 -4.66 -15.41
C ALA A 71 -4.75 -3.86 -15.31
N VAL A 72 -3.62 -4.54 -15.20
CA VAL A 72 -2.35 -3.81 -15.10
C VAL A 72 -1.58 -3.89 -16.41
N ASP A 73 -1.98 -3.11 -17.38
CA ASP A 73 -1.02 -2.51 -18.28
C ASP A 73 -0.35 -1.34 -17.55
N MET A 74 0.71 -1.65 -16.81
CA MET A 74 1.55 -0.62 -16.27
C MET A 74 2.55 -0.22 -17.33
N PRO A 75 2.38 0.90 -18.00
CA PRO A 75 3.47 1.50 -18.73
C PRO A 75 4.51 1.89 -17.70
N TRP A 76 5.57 1.15 -17.68
CA TRP A 76 6.72 1.45 -16.85
C TRP A 76 7.19 2.86 -17.15
N MET A 77 7.18 3.66 -16.12
CA MET A 77 7.90 4.93 -15.92
C MET A 77 8.22 5.83 -17.12
N SER A 78 8.20 5.37 -18.36
CA SER A 78 8.55 6.13 -19.55
C SER A 78 7.37 6.74 -20.30
N GLU A 79 6.14 6.29 -20.04
CA GLU A 79 4.90 6.86 -20.60
C GLU A 79 3.98 7.25 -19.43
N ARG A 80 4.43 8.23 -18.68
CA ARG A 80 3.77 8.67 -17.46
C ARG A 80 2.71 9.69 -17.77
N ASP A 81 1.52 9.22 -18.08
CA ASP A 81 0.33 10.05 -17.95
C ASP A 81 -0.25 9.84 -16.54
N PRO A 82 0.02 10.77 -15.61
CA PRO A 82 -0.45 10.65 -14.23
C PRO A 82 -1.97 10.61 -14.14
N ASP A 83 -2.68 11.16 -15.12
CA ASP A 83 -4.14 11.22 -15.12
C ASP A 83 -4.76 9.83 -15.41
N HIS A 84 -4.05 8.93 -16.07
CA HIS A 84 -4.48 7.55 -16.25
C HIS A 84 -4.26 6.64 -15.04
N LEU A 85 -3.45 7.06 -14.09
CA LEU A 85 -3.08 6.25 -12.95
C LEU A 85 -3.87 6.61 -11.68
N PHE A 86 -4.32 7.85 -11.56
CA PHE A 86 -5.00 8.37 -10.38
C PHE A 86 -6.40 8.85 -10.73
N HIS A 87 -7.39 8.05 -10.43
CA HIS A 87 -8.79 8.37 -10.69
C HIS A 87 -9.40 9.02 -9.46
N VAL A 88 -9.63 10.33 -9.52
CA VAL A 88 -10.37 11.05 -8.46
C VAL A 88 -11.84 10.68 -8.55
N LEU A 89 -12.37 10.03 -7.53
CA LEU A 89 -13.76 9.63 -7.44
C LEU A 89 -14.63 10.69 -6.75
N LEU A 90 -14.06 11.32 -5.72
CA LEU A 90 -14.63 12.40 -4.94
C LEU A 90 -13.52 13.40 -4.62
N GLY A 91 -13.73 14.67 -4.84
CA GLY A 91 -12.72 15.69 -4.57
C GLY A 91 -13.30 17.09 -4.53
N ASP A 92 -12.53 18.06 -4.04
CA ASP A 92 -12.98 19.43 -3.82
C ASP A 92 -12.69 20.40 -5.00
N VAL A 93 -12.23 19.89 -6.13
CA VAL A 93 -11.99 20.64 -7.36
C VAL A 93 -12.85 20.10 -8.50
N ALA A 94 -13.45 20.99 -9.27
CA ALA A 94 -14.28 20.64 -10.42
C ALA A 94 -13.45 20.10 -11.60
N GLY A 95 -14.08 19.26 -12.43
CA GLY A 95 -13.53 18.76 -13.69
C GLY A 95 -12.46 17.66 -13.50
N ALA A 96 -11.67 17.43 -14.53
CA ALA A 96 -10.56 16.47 -14.56
C ALA A 96 -9.28 17.03 -13.92
N ALA A 97 -9.42 17.75 -12.80
CA ALA A 97 -8.25 18.27 -12.10
C ALA A 97 -7.37 17.13 -11.61
N SER A 98 -6.05 17.29 -11.78
CA SER A 98 -5.09 16.36 -11.19
C SER A 98 -5.36 16.16 -9.71
N TRP A 99 -5.24 14.93 -9.24
CA TRP A 99 -5.40 14.60 -7.82
C TRP A 99 -4.54 15.48 -6.89
N LYS A 100 -3.45 16.00 -7.40
CA LYS A 100 -2.53 16.91 -6.70
C LYS A 100 -3.20 18.24 -6.32
N ASN A 101 -4.13 18.71 -7.12
CA ASN A 101 -4.79 19.99 -6.95
C ASN A 101 -5.93 19.97 -5.91
N HIS A 102 -6.26 18.79 -5.37
CA HIS A 102 -7.29 18.63 -4.38
C HIS A 102 -6.74 18.79 -2.96
N ARG A 103 -7.41 19.53 -2.10
CA ARG A 103 -7.18 19.58 -0.65
C ARG A 103 -7.79 18.37 0.04
N PHE A 104 -8.97 17.97 -0.42
CA PHE A 104 -9.59 16.70 -0.06
C PHE A 104 -9.86 15.90 -1.32
N ALA A 105 -9.47 14.64 -1.32
CA ALA A 105 -9.81 13.72 -2.40
C ALA A 105 -9.89 12.28 -1.93
N LEU A 106 -10.84 11.55 -2.51
CA LEU A 106 -10.86 10.11 -2.53
C LEU A 106 -10.45 9.65 -3.92
N ILE A 107 -9.34 8.94 -4.00
CA ILE A 107 -8.63 8.63 -5.23
C ILE A 107 -8.50 7.13 -5.34
N TYR A 108 -8.77 6.57 -6.51
CA TYR A 108 -8.34 5.24 -6.84
C TYR A 108 -7.03 5.31 -7.63
N CYS A 109 -5.97 4.76 -7.06
CA CYS A 109 -4.66 4.70 -7.68
C CYS A 109 -4.49 3.35 -8.37
N ARG A 110 -4.38 3.31 -9.71
CA ARG A 110 -4.12 2.10 -10.49
C ARG A 110 -2.65 1.70 -10.48
N SER A 111 -1.77 2.67 -10.26
CA SER A 111 -0.35 2.42 -10.05
C SER A 111 -0.06 2.30 -8.56
N TRP A 112 1.14 1.88 -8.21
CA TRP A 112 1.60 1.92 -6.83
C TRP A 112 0.54 1.38 -5.85
N TYR A 113 0.59 0.07 -5.66
CA TYR A 113 -0.27 -0.63 -4.70
C TYR A 113 -1.77 -0.72 -5.06
N GLN A 114 -2.23 -0.24 -6.22
CA GLN A 114 -3.63 -0.36 -6.67
C GLN A 114 -4.63 -0.09 -5.54
N GLN A 115 -4.55 1.08 -4.94
CA GLN A 115 -5.24 1.37 -3.70
C GLN A 115 -6.27 2.50 -3.82
N MET A 116 -7.32 2.41 -3.01
CA MET A 116 -8.16 3.55 -2.69
C MET A 116 -7.45 4.40 -1.66
N VAL A 117 -7.23 5.67 -1.95
CA VAL A 117 -6.57 6.63 -1.07
C VAL A 117 -7.50 7.79 -0.78
N ALA A 118 -7.74 8.07 0.50
CA ALA A 118 -8.30 9.32 0.94
C ALA A 118 -7.18 10.24 1.39
N LYS A 119 -7.17 11.46 0.91
CA LYS A 119 -6.18 12.45 1.32
C LYS A 119 -6.84 13.72 1.84
N TRP A 120 -6.18 14.30 2.83
CA TRP A 120 -6.38 15.67 3.28
C TRP A 120 -5.06 16.42 3.20
N HIS A 121 -5.11 17.68 2.85
CA HIS A 121 -3.92 18.49 2.66
C HIS A 121 -4.16 19.91 3.16
N SER A 122 -3.30 20.43 4.02
CA SER A 122 -3.30 21.82 4.44
C SER A 122 -2.20 22.60 3.74
N GLY A 123 -2.51 23.79 3.27
CA GLY A 123 -1.55 24.67 2.59
C GLY A 123 -1.84 24.86 1.10
N PRO A 124 -0.93 25.52 0.37
CA PRO A 124 -1.13 25.82 -1.04
C PRO A 124 -1.24 24.53 -1.85
N ILE A 125 -2.17 24.51 -2.77
CA ILE A 125 -2.34 23.42 -3.73
C ILE A 125 -1.14 23.45 -4.67
N TYR A 126 -0.46 22.33 -4.84
CA TYR A 126 0.60 22.22 -5.83
C TYR A 126 0.02 22.39 -7.23
N SER A 127 0.40 23.46 -7.91
CA SER A 127 0.13 23.62 -9.32
C SER A 127 1.33 23.13 -10.12
N GLY A 128 1.15 22.14 -10.98
CA GLY A 128 2.01 21.93 -12.13
C GLY A 128 3.23 21.03 -11.96
N ALA A 129 3.40 20.32 -10.85
CA ALA A 129 4.46 19.30 -10.80
C ALA A 129 4.07 18.09 -11.64
N ALA A 130 4.91 17.70 -12.59
CA ALA A 130 4.77 16.46 -13.34
C ALA A 130 4.92 15.24 -12.39
N PHE A 131 4.38 14.09 -12.78
CA PHE A 131 4.52 12.86 -11.99
C PHE A 131 5.99 12.47 -11.76
N ASP A 132 6.88 12.86 -12.67
CA ASP A 132 8.33 12.72 -12.56
C ASP A 132 8.90 13.42 -11.34
N ASP A 133 8.27 14.48 -10.91
CA ASP A 133 8.65 15.21 -9.70
C ASP A 133 8.24 14.47 -8.41
N LEU A 134 7.45 13.39 -8.52
CA LEU A 134 7.17 12.50 -7.38
C LEU A 134 8.41 11.80 -6.84
N GLU A 135 9.36 11.54 -7.71
CA GLU A 135 10.64 10.93 -7.35
C GLU A 135 11.71 11.99 -7.06
N ASN A 136 11.48 13.22 -7.48
CA ASN A 136 12.36 14.34 -7.25
C ASN A 136 11.82 15.26 -6.15
N ALA A 137 12.70 16.06 -5.57
CA ALA A 137 12.46 16.96 -4.43
C ALA A 137 11.21 17.87 -4.53
N ALA A 138 10.61 18.03 -5.70
CA ALA A 138 9.39 18.81 -5.91
C ALA A 138 8.12 18.15 -5.31
N PHE A 139 8.15 16.85 -5.02
CA PHE A 139 7.08 16.16 -4.31
C PHE A 139 7.22 16.24 -2.78
N ARG A 140 8.27 16.87 -2.31
CA ARG A 140 8.35 17.23 -0.90
C ARG A 140 7.23 18.25 -0.67
N PRO A 141 6.15 17.93 0.04
CA PRO A 141 5.31 18.98 0.55
C PRO A 141 6.25 19.95 1.24
N HIS A 142 6.08 21.23 1.00
CA HIS A 142 6.81 22.21 1.79
C HIS A 142 6.66 21.78 3.24
N ARG A 143 7.72 21.87 4.03
CA ARG A 143 7.71 21.49 5.46
C ARG A 143 6.56 22.10 6.28
N GLU A 144 5.80 22.97 5.65
CA GLU A 144 4.67 23.74 6.20
C GLU A 144 3.29 23.14 5.84
N THR A 145 3.21 22.06 5.06
CA THR A 145 1.92 21.47 4.67
C THR A 145 1.73 20.10 5.33
N ALA A 146 0.65 19.95 6.07
CA ALA A 146 0.24 18.66 6.60
C ALA A 146 -0.48 17.83 5.52
N PHE A 147 -0.16 16.57 5.43
CA PHE A 147 -0.78 15.62 4.54
C PHE A 147 -1.16 14.36 5.30
N VAL A 148 -2.39 13.88 5.11
CA VAL A 148 -2.84 12.59 5.60
C VAL A 148 -3.33 11.77 4.44
N GLY A 149 -2.75 10.59 4.26
CA GLY A 149 -3.21 9.58 3.35
C GLY A 149 -3.73 8.36 4.10
N LEU A 150 -4.90 7.91 3.71
CA LEU A 150 -5.49 6.65 4.17
C LEU A 150 -5.72 5.79 2.94
N GLY A 151 -5.18 4.59 2.92
CA GLY A 151 -5.30 3.73 1.75
C GLY A 151 -5.69 2.31 2.06
N HIS A 152 -6.42 1.71 1.15
CA HIS A 152 -6.68 0.28 1.12
C HIS A 152 -6.90 -0.17 -0.31
N GLN A 153 -6.62 -1.47 -0.52
CA GLN A 153 -6.73 -2.10 -1.81
C GLN A 153 -7.96 -2.90 -2.01
N ASN A 154 -7.97 -3.34 -3.25
CA ASN A 154 -8.84 -4.35 -3.79
C ASN A 154 -10.32 -4.00 -3.67
N LEU A 155 -10.77 -3.23 -4.64
CA LEU A 155 -12.19 -2.98 -4.82
C LEU A 155 -12.68 -3.91 -5.95
N PRO A 156 -13.20 -5.12 -5.64
CA PRO A 156 -13.60 -6.08 -6.65
C PRO A 156 -14.73 -5.53 -7.52
N ALA A 157 -14.61 -5.74 -8.82
CA ALA A 157 -15.65 -5.34 -9.78
C ALA A 157 -16.96 -6.06 -9.49
N GLY A 158 -18.06 -5.34 -9.71
CA GLY A 158 -19.40 -5.90 -9.54
C GLY A 158 -19.85 -6.07 -8.09
N HIS A 159 -19.11 -5.55 -7.11
CA HIS A 159 -19.49 -5.54 -5.70
C HIS A 159 -19.72 -4.12 -5.19
N TRP A 160 -20.85 -3.89 -4.52
CA TRP A 160 -21.08 -2.65 -3.82
C TRP A 160 -20.22 -2.59 -2.56
N ILE A 161 -19.39 -1.59 -2.47
CA ILE A 161 -18.47 -1.37 -1.36
C ILE A 161 -18.86 -0.09 -0.64
N GLN A 162 -18.93 -0.13 0.68
CA GLN A 162 -19.09 1.09 1.48
C GLN A 162 -17.70 1.56 1.94
N ILE A 163 -17.32 2.74 1.50
CA ILE A 163 -16.16 3.45 1.99
C ILE A 163 -16.61 4.31 3.18
N GLY A 164 -15.90 4.21 4.29
CA GLY A 164 -16.09 5.05 5.46
C GLY A 164 -14.83 5.86 5.73
N LEU A 165 -14.97 7.14 6.00
CA LEU A 165 -13.88 8.01 6.45
C LEU A 165 -14.30 8.72 7.73
N SER A 166 -13.39 8.81 8.68
CA SER A 166 -13.55 9.55 9.92
C SER A 166 -12.31 10.40 10.15
N TRP A 167 -12.49 11.63 10.59
CA TRP A 167 -11.41 12.53 10.94
C TRP A 167 -11.74 13.31 12.20
N ASN A 168 -10.72 13.50 13.01
CA ASN A 168 -10.74 14.36 14.18
C ASN A 168 -9.39 15.09 14.24
N THR A 169 -9.34 16.29 13.68
CA THR A 169 -8.11 17.07 13.57
C THR A 169 -7.53 17.52 14.92
N PRO A 170 -8.36 17.86 15.93
CA PRO A 170 -7.84 18.16 17.27
C PRO A 170 -7.07 17.00 17.92
N ASP A 171 -7.48 15.77 17.65
CA ASP A 171 -6.87 14.56 18.22
C ASP A 171 -5.88 13.89 17.25
N ASP A 172 -5.65 14.49 16.08
CA ASP A 172 -4.81 13.96 14.99
C ASP A 172 -5.18 12.51 14.60
N ASP A 173 -6.48 12.18 14.57
CA ASP A 173 -7.02 10.84 14.34
C ASP A 173 -7.79 10.79 13.03
N TYR A 174 -7.27 10.00 12.08
CA TYR A 174 -7.87 9.79 10.76
C TYR A 174 -8.04 8.30 10.54
N ARG A 175 -9.22 7.88 10.08
CA ARG A 175 -9.55 6.47 9.92
C ARG A 175 -10.28 6.19 8.62
N MET A 176 -9.93 5.05 8.00
CA MET A 176 -10.61 4.53 6.82
C MET A 176 -11.24 3.18 7.13
N TYR A 177 -12.45 3.02 6.64
CA TYR A 177 -13.24 1.80 6.77
C TYR A 177 -13.68 1.32 5.39
N LEU A 178 -13.65 0.03 5.17
CA LEU A 178 -14.30 -0.63 4.05
C LEU A 178 -15.32 -1.63 4.59
N ASN A 179 -16.54 -1.54 4.10
CA ASN A 179 -17.64 -2.39 4.53
C ASN A 179 -17.79 -2.48 6.06
N GLY A 180 -17.56 -1.37 6.74
CA GLY A 180 -17.62 -1.26 8.19
C GLY A 180 -16.41 -1.82 8.95
N VAL A 181 -15.42 -2.36 8.27
CA VAL A 181 -14.16 -2.85 8.85
C VAL A 181 -13.13 -1.73 8.82
N LEU A 182 -12.50 -1.43 9.97
CA LEU A 182 -11.38 -0.49 10.03
C LEU A 182 -10.18 -1.09 9.28
N VAL A 183 -9.77 -0.41 8.20
CA VAL A 183 -8.67 -0.88 7.34
C VAL A 183 -7.39 -0.09 7.55
N GLN A 184 -7.49 1.16 7.91
CA GLN A 184 -6.32 2.00 8.18
C GLN A 184 -6.62 3.11 9.17
N THR A 185 -5.58 3.50 9.93
CA THR A 185 -5.52 4.73 10.71
C THR A 185 -4.30 5.53 10.26
N ALA A 186 -4.34 6.83 10.39
CA ALA A 186 -3.19 7.70 10.16
C ALA A 186 -3.20 8.87 11.14
N THR A 187 -2.03 9.45 11.33
CA THR A 187 -1.80 10.72 12.04
C THR A 187 -1.07 11.66 11.09
N THR A 188 -1.11 12.95 11.37
CA THR A 188 -0.29 13.89 10.61
C THR A 188 1.18 13.74 10.96
N THR A 189 2.05 13.86 9.98
CA THR A 189 3.51 13.86 10.22
C THR A 189 4.04 15.23 10.66
N LEU A 190 3.18 16.24 10.70
CA LEU A 190 3.54 17.63 10.97
C LEU A 190 2.64 18.21 12.08
N ASP A 191 3.18 19.10 12.91
CA ASP A 191 2.47 19.81 13.99
C ASP A 191 1.43 20.84 13.47
N HIS A 192 0.82 20.59 12.32
CA HIS A 192 -0.15 21.51 11.74
C HIS A 192 -1.53 20.87 11.68
N PRO A 193 -2.56 21.50 12.21
CA PRO A 193 -3.91 21.03 12.07
C PRO A 193 -4.33 21.12 10.60
N MET A 194 -4.84 20.01 10.10
CA MET A 194 -5.34 19.88 8.75
C MET A 194 -6.56 20.76 8.49
N LEU A 195 -6.77 21.12 7.22
CA LEU A 195 -7.96 21.82 6.75
C LEU A 195 -8.23 23.20 7.38
N ARG A 196 -7.21 23.94 7.76
CA ARG A 196 -7.39 25.32 8.26
C ARG A 196 -7.93 26.30 7.22
N GLU A 197 -7.69 26.04 5.95
CA GLU A 197 -8.26 26.84 4.87
C GLU A 197 -9.45 26.09 4.28
N ALA A 198 -10.63 26.66 4.49
CA ALA A 198 -11.87 26.13 3.97
C ALA A 198 -11.81 25.95 2.45
N ASN A 199 -12.23 24.80 1.96
CA ASN A 199 -12.58 24.65 0.55
C ASN A 199 -13.95 25.35 0.29
N SER A 200 -14.43 25.29 -0.94
CA SER A 200 -15.72 25.91 -1.32
C SER A 200 -16.94 25.32 -0.58
N GLY A 201 -16.78 24.28 0.23
CA GLY A 201 -17.89 23.51 0.79
C GLY A 201 -18.63 22.69 -0.26
N ILE A 202 -18.05 22.52 -1.44
CA ILE A 202 -18.56 21.70 -2.52
C ILE A 202 -17.54 20.61 -2.81
N VAL A 203 -18.00 19.38 -2.94
CA VAL A 203 -17.24 18.28 -3.49
C VAL A 203 -17.82 17.84 -4.82
N TYR A 204 -17.00 17.26 -5.65
CA TYR A 204 -17.33 16.82 -6.98
C TYR A 204 -17.13 15.30 -7.05
N ALA A 205 -18.18 14.57 -7.34
CA ALA A 205 -18.18 13.13 -7.45
C ALA A 205 -18.52 12.67 -8.86
N GLY A 206 -17.99 11.52 -9.24
CA GLY A 206 -18.33 10.86 -10.51
C GLY A 206 -17.10 10.31 -11.21
N HIS A 207 -17.29 9.19 -11.86
CA HIS A 207 -16.26 8.54 -12.66
C HIS A 207 -16.91 7.52 -13.61
N PRO A 208 -16.41 7.33 -14.85
CA PRO A 208 -16.99 6.36 -15.79
C PRO A 208 -16.80 4.89 -15.35
N LEU A 209 -15.75 4.58 -14.58
CA LEU A 209 -15.44 3.24 -14.11
C LEU A 209 -16.07 2.87 -12.76
N PHE A 210 -16.73 3.85 -12.10
CA PHE A 210 -17.38 3.63 -10.81
C PHE A 210 -18.84 4.10 -10.86
N VAL A 211 -19.71 3.32 -10.24
CA VAL A 211 -21.07 3.79 -9.94
C VAL A 211 -21.07 4.38 -8.55
N CYS A 212 -21.49 5.61 -8.45
CA CYS A 212 -21.66 6.35 -7.20
C CYS A 212 -23.03 6.03 -6.62
N GLY A 213 -23.06 5.52 -5.41
CA GLY A 213 -24.28 5.28 -4.64
C GLY A 213 -24.53 6.37 -3.60
N GLU A 214 -25.20 5.99 -2.54
CA GLU A 214 -25.54 6.88 -1.43
C GLU A 214 -24.29 7.42 -0.71
N LEU A 215 -24.20 8.72 -0.55
CA LEU A 215 -23.21 9.44 0.25
C LEU A 215 -23.92 10.06 1.47
N ASN A 216 -23.42 9.75 2.66
CA ASN A 216 -23.85 10.37 3.91
C ASN A 216 -22.67 11.08 4.56
N VAL A 217 -22.91 12.27 5.11
CA VAL A 217 -21.92 13.04 5.85
C VAL A 217 -22.44 13.27 7.27
N TYR A 218 -21.55 13.18 8.24
CA TYR A 218 -21.81 13.33 9.66
C TYR A 218 -20.93 14.43 10.24
N ASP A 219 -21.43 15.14 11.22
CA ASP A 219 -20.80 16.28 11.90
C ASP A 219 -19.92 15.88 13.10
N ARG A 220 -19.58 14.61 13.20
CA ARG A 220 -18.71 14.06 14.22
C ARG A 220 -17.92 12.85 13.70
N ALA A 221 -16.83 12.52 14.36
CA ALA A 221 -16.11 11.29 14.12
C ALA A 221 -16.94 10.06 14.57
N LEU A 222 -17.23 9.16 13.64
CA LEU A 222 -17.89 7.89 13.93
C LEU A 222 -16.86 6.85 14.36
N GLY A 223 -17.26 6.05 15.35
CA GLY A 223 -16.45 4.90 15.79
C GLY A 223 -16.68 3.64 14.94
N ALA A 224 -15.82 2.64 15.14
CA ALA A 224 -15.87 1.38 14.38
C ALA A 224 -17.23 0.67 14.46
N ALA A 225 -17.85 0.64 15.65
CA ALA A 225 -19.17 0.02 15.83
C ALA A 225 -20.29 0.73 15.02
N GLU A 226 -20.15 2.04 14.82
CA GLU A 226 -21.10 2.83 14.07
C GLU A 226 -20.94 2.64 12.57
N PHE A 227 -19.69 2.59 12.06
CA PHE A 227 -19.44 2.23 10.67
C PHE A 227 -19.91 0.81 10.37
N ALA A 228 -19.65 -0.15 11.24
CA ALA A 228 -20.13 -1.51 11.09
C ALA A 228 -21.67 -1.56 11.09
N SER A 229 -22.35 -0.72 11.90
CA SER A 229 -23.81 -0.61 11.92
C SER A 229 -24.34 0.03 10.64
N ALA A 230 -23.72 1.11 10.17
CA ALA A 230 -24.10 1.78 8.92
C ALA A 230 -23.98 0.83 7.72
N TYR A 231 -22.91 0.05 7.66
CA TYR A 231 -22.73 -0.96 6.62
C TYR A 231 -23.78 -2.04 6.67
N ARG A 232 -23.98 -2.67 7.84
CA ARG A 232 -24.99 -3.76 7.99
C ARG A 232 -26.39 -3.35 7.61
N SER A 233 -26.75 -2.09 7.79
CA SER A 233 -28.08 -1.58 7.42
C SER A 233 -28.33 -1.56 5.90
N GLY A 234 -27.26 -1.58 5.09
CA GLY A 234 -27.34 -1.54 3.63
C GLY A 234 -26.63 -2.72 2.94
N LYS A 235 -26.11 -3.67 3.69
CA LYS A 235 -25.36 -4.82 3.16
C LYS A 235 -26.26 -5.74 2.33
N GLY A 236 -25.72 -6.23 1.21
CA GLY A 236 -26.26 -7.36 0.45
C GLY A 236 -25.57 -8.70 0.80
N PRO A 237 -26.23 -9.84 0.59
CA PRO A 237 -25.66 -11.15 0.89
C PRO A 237 -24.42 -11.49 0.05
N GLU A 238 -24.27 -10.90 -1.10
CA GLU A 238 -23.16 -11.12 -2.02
C GLU A 238 -21.79 -10.64 -1.48
N ASN A 239 -21.79 -9.80 -0.45
CA ASN A 239 -20.57 -9.24 0.12
C ASN A 239 -19.95 -10.11 1.23
N GLU A 240 -20.59 -11.20 1.65
CA GLU A 240 -20.17 -11.96 2.84
C GLU A 240 -18.75 -12.51 2.77
N ALA A 241 -18.36 -13.04 1.60
CA ALA A 241 -17.01 -13.58 1.42
C ALA A 241 -15.93 -12.48 1.46
N PHE A 242 -16.20 -11.35 0.82
CA PHE A 242 -15.30 -10.20 0.81
C PHE A 242 -15.15 -9.60 2.23
N ASP A 243 -16.27 -9.44 2.95
CA ASP A 243 -16.27 -8.94 4.33
C ASP A 243 -15.47 -9.84 5.27
N ALA A 244 -15.65 -11.15 5.14
CA ALA A 244 -14.90 -12.11 5.92
C ALA A 244 -13.40 -12.04 5.61
N GLY A 245 -13.03 -11.85 4.34
CA GLY A 245 -11.65 -11.63 3.90
C GLY A 245 -11.06 -10.36 4.51
N LEU A 246 -11.75 -9.23 4.42
CA LEU A 246 -11.34 -7.97 5.04
C LEU A 246 -11.11 -8.12 6.55
N SER A 247 -12.04 -8.74 7.25
CA SER A 247 -11.94 -8.93 8.71
C SER A 247 -10.70 -9.74 9.07
N ARG A 248 -10.43 -10.83 8.35
CA ARG A 248 -9.24 -11.66 8.57
C ARG A 248 -7.92 -10.93 8.25
N MET A 249 -7.90 -10.07 7.23
CA MET A 249 -6.71 -9.31 6.84
C MET A 249 -6.30 -8.25 7.88
N HIS A 250 -7.24 -7.80 8.69
CA HIS A 250 -7.02 -6.72 9.65
C HIS A 250 -7.07 -7.15 11.11
N GLU A 251 -7.15 -8.47 11.35
CA GLU A 251 -7.15 -9.03 12.70
C GLU A 251 -5.76 -8.96 13.34
N GLY A 252 -5.71 -8.73 14.65
CA GLY A 252 -4.49 -8.92 15.46
C GLY A 252 -3.39 -7.88 15.30
N LYS A 253 -3.62 -6.75 14.65
CA LYS A 253 -2.60 -5.72 14.47
C LYS A 253 -2.25 -4.98 15.77
N GLY A 254 -0.96 -4.67 15.93
CA GLY A 254 -0.45 -3.85 17.03
C GLY A 254 -0.43 -4.54 18.39
N LEU A 255 -0.63 -5.86 18.46
CA LEU A 255 -0.55 -6.61 19.70
C LEU A 255 0.91 -6.83 20.09
N ALA A 256 1.28 -6.43 21.30
CA ALA A 256 2.57 -6.75 21.90
C ALA A 256 2.66 -8.24 22.28
N GLY A 257 3.88 -8.77 22.36
CA GLY A 257 4.12 -10.13 22.84
C GLY A 257 4.09 -11.19 21.74
N PHE A 258 4.43 -10.82 20.52
CA PHE A 258 4.72 -11.80 19.47
C PHE A 258 6.00 -12.58 19.86
N ASP A 259 5.81 -13.79 20.32
CA ASP A 259 6.85 -14.67 20.88
C ASP A 259 6.97 -15.97 20.09
N TRP A 260 6.77 -15.92 18.78
CA TRP A 260 6.92 -17.11 17.95
C TRP A 260 8.31 -17.71 18.13
N VAL A 261 8.33 -18.98 18.49
CA VAL A 261 9.56 -19.80 18.64
C VAL A 261 9.32 -21.10 17.89
N PRO A 262 10.30 -21.57 17.09
CA PRO A 262 10.18 -22.84 16.40
C PRO A 262 10.07 -23.97 17.41
N ASN A 263 9.07 -24.85 17.23
CA ASN A 263 8.94 -26.09 17.98
C ASN A 263 9.67 -27.25 17.26
N GLU A 264 9.55 -28.47 17.75
CA GLU A 264 10.21 -29.67 17.21
C GLU A 264 9.81 -30.04 15.76
N GLU A 265 8.71 -29.47 15.25
CA GLU A 265 8.28 -29.70 13.86
C GLU A 265 9.06 -28.82 12.87
N TRP A 266 9.75 -27.80 13.37
CA TRP A 266 10.53 -26.89 12.56
C TRP A 266 12.00 -27.28 12.49
N SER A 267 12.53 -27.33 11.29
CA SER A 267 13.95 -27.60 11.05
C SER A 267 14.67 -26.29 10.71
N LEU A 268 15.73 -25.96 11.45
CA LEU A 268 16.63 -24.87 11.11
C LEU A 268 17.36 -25.22 9.80
N ARG A 269 17.17 -24.42 8.79
CA ARG A 269 17.72 -24.63 7.44
C ARG A 269 18.91 -23.73 7.17
N VAL A 270 18.89 -22.54 7.72
CA VAL A 270 19.90 -21.51 7.54
C VAL A 270 20.16 -20.88 8.89
N ASP A 271 21.45 -20.75 9.23
CA ASP A 271 21.93 -20.01 10.41
C ASP A 271 23.18 -19.25 9.98
N LEU A 272 23.01 -17.95 9.68
CA LEU A 272 24.05 -17.09 9.14
C LEU A 272 24.26 -15.89 10.07
N PRO A 273 25.42 -15.78 10.72
CA PRO A 273 25.79 -14.57 11.46
C PRO A 273 25.79 -13.31 10.60
N LEU A 274 25.95 -13.43 9.28
CA LEU A 274 26.12 -12.35 8.31
C LEU A 274 27.38 -11.51 8.60
N ALA A 275 28.48 -12.18 8.95
CA ALA A 275 29.72 -11.56 9.40
C ALA A 275 30.95 -11.93 8.56
N THR A 276 30.83 -12.88 7.64
CA THR A 276 31.95 -13.44 6.89
C THR A 276 31.69 -13.45 5.38
N GLU A 277 32.75 -13.54 4.59
CA GLU A 277 32.66 -13.75 3.13
C GLU A 277 31.96 -15.09 2.79
N GLU A 278 32.05 -16.09 3.65
CA GLU A 278 31.33 -17.36 3.48
C GLU A 278 29.83 -17.15 3.63
N ASP A 279 29.40 -16.34 4.62
CA ASP A 279 27.99 -15.97 4.77
C ASP A 279 27.50 -15.20 3.54
N LEU A 280 28.29 -14.23 3.07
CA LEU A 280 27.95 -13.44 1.90
C LEU A 280 27.88 -14.31 0.62
N GLY A 281 28.73 -15.31 0.53
CA GLY A 281 28.73 -16.29 -0.58
C GLY A 281 27.47 -17.14 -0.70
N ARG A 282 26.59 -17.13 0.32
CA ARG A 282 25.27 -17.78 0.28
C ARG A 282 24.22 -16.99 -0.48
N PHE A 283 24.55 -15.77 -0.92
CA PHE A 283 23.62 -14.86 -1.56
C PHE A 283 24.04 -14.51 -2.98
N TYR A 284 23.07 -14.48 -3.86
CA TYR A 284 23.19 -13.80 -5.13
C TYR A 284 22.89 -12.30 -4.94
N GLN A 285 23.87 -11.47 -5.27
CA GLN A 285 23.74 -10.01 -5.19
C GLN A 285 23.19 -9.46 -6.50
N GLN A 286 22.18 -8.60 -6.39
CA GLN A 286 21.57 -7.91 -7.51
C GLN A 286 21.43 -6.42 -7.18
N GLY A 287 21.64 -5.54 -8.15
CA GLY A 287 21.56 -4.09 -7.98
C GLY A 287 22.94 -3.43 -8.05
N MET A 288 23.15 -2.36 -7.31
CA MET A 288 24.37 -1.56 -7.37
C MET A 288 25.61 -2.36 -6.97
N PRO A 289 26.62 -2.48 -7.85
CA PRO A 289 27.90 -3.08 -7.46
C PRO A 289 28.53 -2.32 -6.30
N GLY A 290 29.00 -3.06 -5.28
CA GLY A 290 29.63 -2.47 -4.09
C GLY A 290 28.62 -1.90 -3.07
N ALA A 291 27.30 -2.03 -3.31
CA ALA A 291 26.31 -1.68 -2.30
C ALA A 291 26.39 -2.55 -1.05
N VAL A 292 26.91 -3.77 -1.17
CA VAL A 292 27.03 -4.74 -0.09
C VAL A 292 28.46 -4.81 0.38
N SER A 293 28.68 -4.76 1.70
CA SER A 293 29.98 -4.88 2.32
C SER A 293 29.88 -5.55 3.71
N LEU A 294 30.95 -6.12 4.16
CA LEU A 294 31.07 -6.62 5.53
C LEU A 294 31.66 -5.56 6.45
N THR A 295 31.14 -5.50 7.65
CA THR A 295 31.60 -4.62 8.74
C THR A 295 31.80 -5.43 10.01
N ASP A 296 32.42 -4.86 11.03
CA ASP A 296 32.58 -5.50 12.35
C ASP A 296 31.23 -5.81 13.03
N GLU A 297 30.15 -5.16 12.60
CA GLU A 297 28.81 -5.32 13.18
C GLU A 297 27.91 -6.28 12.37
N GLY A 298 28.30 -6.63 11.16
CA GLY A 298 27.54 -7.49 10.26
C GLY A 298 27.63 -7.06 8.80
N LEU A 299 26.70 -7.55 8.00
CA LEU A 299 26.59 -7.26 6.59
C LEU A 299 25.85 -5.92 6.39
N ARG A 300 26.49 -4.97 5.70
CA ARG A 300 25.95 -3.65 5.42
C ARG A 300 25.45 -3.57 3.97
N ILE A 301 24.27 -3.00 3.79
CA ILE A 301 23.77 -2.59 2.48
C ILE A 301 23.63 -1.08 2.46
N HIS A 302 24.35 -0.44 1.53
CA HIS A 302 24.28 1.00 1.31
C HIS A 302 23.93 1.24 -0.15
N THR A 303 22.73 1.78 -0.41
CA THR A 303 22.24 2.08 -1.75
C THR A 303 22.41 3.55 -2.09
N SER A 304 22.45 3.87 -3.38
CA SER A 304 22.58 5.25 -3.85
C SER A 304 21.30 6.06 -3.67
N PRO A 305 21.39 7.38 -3.40
CA PRO A 305 20.25 8.29 -3.54
C PRO A 305 19.87 8.56 -5.00
N ILE A 306 20.73 8.19 -5.95
CA ILE A 306 20.59 8.54 -7.37
C ILE A 306 19.81 7.44 -8.09
N HIS A 307 18.76 7.82 -8.79
CA HIS A 307 17.97 6.90 -9.62
C HIS A 307 18.63 6.65 -10.99
N SER A 308 18.20 5.56 -11.61
CA SER A 308 18.73 4.99 -12.85
C SER A 308 18.82 5.96 -14.05
N CYS A 309 17.96 6.96 -14.10
CA CYS A 309 17.94 7.92 -15.21
C CYS A 309 19.19 8.83 -15.26
N GLU A 310 19.95 8.90 -14.17
CA GLU A 310 21.11 9.79 -14.02
C GLU A 310 22.45 9.07 -14.21
N ILE A 311 22.44 7.72 -14.28
CA ILE A 311 23.68 6.95 -14.42
C ILE A 311 23.76 6.27 -15.78
N PRO A 312 24.86 6.40 -16.51
CA PRO A 312 25.08 5.68 -17.76
C PRO A 312 24.97 4.16 -17.55
N LYS A 313 24.28 3.48 -18.46
CA LYS A 313 24.25 2.01 -18.47
C LYS A 313 25.63 1.46 -18.78
N PRO A 314 26.04 0.33 -18.16
CA PRO A 314 27.24 -0.39 -18.59
C PRO A 314 27.19 -0.72 -20.10
N GLU A 315 28.33 -0.71 -20.80
CA GLU A 315 28.40 -0.95 -22.23
C GLU A 315 27.86 -2.31 -22.69
N ASP A 316 27.96 -3.32 -21.81
CA ASP A 316 27.47 -4.68 -22.04
C ASP A 316 26.02 -4.91 -21.64
N TRP A 317 25.30 -3.85 -21.29
CA TRP A 317 23.92 -3.93 -20.83
C TRP A 317 22.96 -4.16 -21.99
N THR A 318 22.59 -5.40 -22.21
CA THR A 318 21.72 -5.82 -23.31
C THR A 318 20.24 -5.91 -22.95
N SER A 319 19.91 -5.86 -21.64
CA SER A 319 18.51 -6.00 -21.20
C SER A 319 17.74 -4.69 -21.40
N LYS A 320 16.42 -4.80 -21.58
CA LYS A 320 15.53 -3.64 -21.59
C LYS A 320 15.38 -3.03 -20.19
N GLU A 321 15.91 -3.68 -19.18
CA GLU A 321 15.86 -3.22 -17.80
C GLU A 321 16.67 -1.95 -17.62
N VAL A 322 16.15 -1.08 -16.80
CA VAL A 322 16.87 0.12 -16.36
C VAL A 322 17.74 -0.28 -15.17
N PHE A 323 19.02 0.03 -15.22
CA PHE A 323 19.89 -0.12 -14.06
C PHE A 323 19.50 0.91 -13.00
N ASP A 324 19.17 0.45 -11.81
CA ASP A 324 18.75 1.30 -10.71
C ASP A 324 19.73 1.17 -9.53
N PRO A 325 20.67 2.11 -9.39
CA PRO A 325 21.66 2.06 -8.31
C PRO A 325 21.07 2.40 -6.94
N ALA A 326 19.87 2.96 -6.90
CA ALA A 326 19.14 3.16 -5.64
C ALA A 326 18.59 1.87 -5.05
N GLN A 327 18.89 0.71 -5.65
CA GLN A 327 18.37 -0.58 -5.20
C GLN A 327 19.47 -1.62 -5.05
N GLY A 328 19.35 -2.44 -4.00
CA GLY A 328 20.21 -3.59 -3.76
C GLY A 328 19.41 -4.76 -3.21
N TYR A 329 19.67 -5.94 -3.74
CA TYR A 329 19.05 -7.20 -3.30
C TYR A 329 20.13 -8.21 -2.89
N LEU A 330 19.84 -8.93 -1.83
CA LEU A 330 20.55 -10.13 -1.42
C LEU A 330 19.59 -11.31 -1.45
N TRP A 331 19.61 -12.06 -2.54
CA TRP A 331 18.82 -13.27 -2.72
C TRP A 331 19.53 -14.46 -2.07
N LEU A 332 18.94 -15.06 -1.06
CA LEU A 332 19.44 -16.32 -0.51
C LEU A 332 19.29 -17.43 -1.56
N GLU A 333 20.37 -18.19 -1.84
CA GLU A 333 20.34 -19.21 -2.89
C GLU A 333 19.55 -20.48 -2.51
N ASP A 334 19.17 -20.62 -1.24
CA ASP A 334 18.32 -21.71 -0.77
C ASP A 334 16.87 -21.55 -1.24
N TYR A 335 16.21 -22.66 -1.51
CA TYR A 335 14.81 -22.71 -1.95
C TYR A 335 13.96 -23.49 -0.95
N PHE A 336 12.89 -22.91 -0.47
CA PHE A 336 12.06 -23.43 0.61
C PHE A 336 10.70 -23.86 0.10
N THR A 337 10.19 -24.96 0.66
CA THR A 337 8.84 -25.50 0.43
C THR A 337 8.18 -25.76 1.78
N GLY A 338 6.84 -25.82 1.81
CA GLY A 338 6.10 -26.04 3.06
C GLY A 338 5.99 -24.78 3.92
N ASP A 339 5.75 -24.95 5.21
CA ASP A 339 5.73 -23.83 6.14
C ASP A 339 7.14 -23.26 6.32
N PHE A 340 7.21 -21.96 6.64
CA PHE A 340 8.45 -21.20 6.54
C PHE A 340 8.47 -20.09 7.58
N ALA A 341 9.63 -19.88 8.19
CA ALA A 341 9.86 -18.74 9.06
C ALA A 341 11.25 -18.17 8.86
N VAL A 342 11.39 -16.87 9.00
CA VAL A 342 12.68 -16.18 8.98
C VAL A 342 12.75 -15.16 10.09
N GLU A 343 13.93 -15.04 10.67
CA GLU A 343 14.28 -14.05 11.68
C GLU A 343 15.66 -13.48 11.35
N TYR A 344 15.84 -12.20 11.56
CA TYR A 344 17.15 -11.53 11.55
C TYR A 344 17.09 -10.21 12.30
N GLU A 345 18.24 -9.64 12.57
CA GLU A 345 18.36 -8.31 13.15
C GLU A 345 18.84 -7.32 12.10
N PHE A 346 18.33 -6.09 12.18
CA PHE A 346 18.79 -4.99 11.34
C PHE A 346 18.99 -3.72 12.17
N LYS A 347 19.93 -2.88 11.74
CA LYS A 347 20.22 -1.58 12.33
C LYS A 347 20.30 -0.53 11.24
N PRO A 348 19.32 0.38 11.12
CA PRO A 348 19.45 1.55 10.27
C PRO A 348 20.58 2.44 10.79
N LEU A 349 21.45 2.91 9.93
CA LEU A 349 22.51 3.86 10.32
C LEU A 349 22.07 5.32 10.17
N GLN A 350 20.93 5.54 9.52
CA GLN A 350 20.33 6.86 9.31
C GLN A 350 18.80 6.77 9.33
N ASN A 351 18.13 7.89 9.60
CA ASN A 351 16.66 7.98 9.60
C ASN A 351 16.10 8.19 8.17
N HIS A 352 16.61 7.45 7.22
CA HIS A 352 16.24 7.55 5.81
C HIS A 352 16.40 6.19 5.13
N GLY A 353 15.62 5.95 4.07
CA GLY A 353 15.72 4.76 3.26
C GLY A 353 14.54 3.81 3.38
N LEU A 354 14.61 2.72 2.65
CA LEU A 354 13.57 1.69 2.58
C LEU A 354 14.22 0.30 2.63
N SER A 355 13.83 -0.50 3.59
CA SER A 355 14.23 -1.91 3.69
C SER A 355 13.03 -2.83 3.64
N LEU A 356 13.18 -3.92 2.90
CA LEU A 356 12.13 -4.88 2.63
C LEU A 356 12.64 -6.30 2.82
N LEU A 357 11.75 -7.16 3.28
CA LEU A 357 11.93 -8.60 3.25
C LEU A 357 11.06 -9.19 2.14
N MET A 358 11.68 -9.84 1.17
CA MET A 358 10.96 -10.58 0.13
C MET A 358 10.99 -12.05 0.47
N VAL A 359 9.84 -12.72 0.49
CA VAL A 359 9.74 -14.15 0.82
C VAL A 359 8.88 -14.88 -0.20
N ARG A 360 9.07 -16.18 -0.31
CA ARG A 360 8.38 -17.02 -1.30
C ARG A 360 8.60 -16.55 -2.73
N ALA A 361 9.76 -15.95 -2.99
CA ALA A 361 10.12 -15.51 -4.32
C ALA A 361 10.40 -16.71 -5.23
N ALA A 362 9.58 -16.85 -6.25
CA ALA A 362 9.64 -17.94 -7.22
C ALA A 362 9.20 -17.42 -8.59
N GLY A 363 9.52 -18.13 -9.66
CA GLY A 363 8.92 -17.87 -10.96
C GLY A 363 7.40 -18.05 -10.91
N LEU A 364 6.70 -17.61 -11.92
CA LEU A 364 5.24 -17.57 -11.94
C LEU A 364 4.58 -18.94 -11.73
N GLN A 365 5.28 -20.02 -12.08
CA GLN A 365 4.83 -21.40 -11.91
C GLN A 365 5.38 -22.08 -10.64
N GLY A 366 6.12 -21.34 -9.84
CA GLY A 366 6.71 -21.84 -8.61
C GLY A 366 8.09 -22.47 -8.76
N GLU A 367 8.73 -22.28 -9.89
CA GLU A 367 10.10 -22.71 -10.15
C GLU A 367 11.11 -21.79 -9.43
N ASN A 368 12.31 -22.32 -9.17
CA ASN A 368 13.42 -21.51 -8.64
C ASN A 368 13.96 -20.58 -9.74
N PHE A 369 13.51 -19.34 -9.73
CA PHE A 369 13.89 -18.37 -10.76
C PHE A 369 15.39 -18.06 -10.78
N LEU A 370 16.11 -18.23 -9.66
CA LEU A 370 17.56 -18.02 -9.61
C LEU A 370 18.36 -19.02 -10.46
N THR A 371 17.75 -20.17 -10.77
CA THR A 371 18.35 -21.24 -11.58
C THR A 371 17.72 -21.39 -12.95
N THR A 372 16.48 -20.95 -13.14
CA THR A 372 15.70 -21.16 -14.36
C THR A 372 15.62 -19.92 -15.24
N GLN A 373 15.88 -18.74 -14.68
CA GLN A 373 15.90 -17.47 -15.41
C GLN A 373 17.32 -16.91 -15.48
N PRO A 374 17.63 -16.08 -16.49
CA PRO A 374 18.91 -15.37 -16.52
C PRO A 374 19.10 -14.55 -15.25
N ARG A 375 20.27 -14.65 -14.66
CA ARG A 375 20.64 -13.80 -13.51
C ARG A 375 20.76 -12.36 -13.99
N ARG A 376 20.04 -11.46 -13.31
CA ARG A 376 19.98 -10.04 -13.64
C ARG A 376 20.84 -9.26 -12.67
N ILE A 377 21.59 -8.30 -13.19
CA ILE A 377 22.41 -7.41 -12.39
C ILE A 377 21.69 -6.11 -12.07
N SER A 378 20.58 -5.79 -12.78
CA SER A 378 19.81 -4.57 -12.50
C SER A 378 19.04 -4.69 -11.19
N GLY A 379 18.93 -3.59 -10.48
CA GLY A 379 18.07 -3.47 -9.32
C GLY A 379 16.59 -3.22 -9.66
N SER A 380 16.21 -3.30 -10.93
CA SER A 380 14.86 -2.94 -11.38
C SER A 380 13.77 -3.74 -10.66
N MET A 381 12.75 -3.04 -10.19
CA MET A 381 11.54 -3.64 -9.59
C MET A 381 10.70 -4.44 -10.59
N GLN A 382 10.88 -4.22 -11.89
CA GLN A 382 10.01 -4.78 -12.92
C GLN A 382 9.89 -6.30 -12.82
N MET A 383 11.03 -7.00 -12.66
CA MET A 383 11.05 -8.45 -12.55
C MET A 383 10.27 -8.95 -11.32
N VAL A 384 10.51 -8.36 -10.16
CA VAL A 384 10.02 -8.88 -8.87
C VAL A 384 8.63 -8.38 -8.49
N CYS A 385 8.17 -7.30 -9.09
CA CYS A 385 6.88 -6.71 -8.76
C CYS A 385 5.86 -6.82 -9.90
N TRP A 386 6.31 -6.93 -11.16
CA TRP A 386 5.42 -6.79 -12.32
C TRP A 386 5.45 -7.92 -13.33
N GLU A 387 6.54 -8.68 -13.46
CA GLU A 387 6.69 -9.60 -14.58
C GLU A 387 6.81 -11.07 -14.17
N ASN A 388 7.99 -11.48 -13.72
CA ASN A 388 8.42 -12.87 -13.81
C ASN A 388 8.53 -13.58 -12.47
N VAL A 389 8.45 -12.85 -11.35
CA VAL A 389 8.66 -13.38 -10.00
C VAL A 389 7.48 -13.07 -9.13
N ARG A 390 6.83 -14.13 -8.63
CA ARG A 390 5.83 -13.99 -7.57
C ARG A 390 6.53 -13.99 -6.21
N ASN A 391 6.05 -13.20 -5.28
CA ASN A 391 6.58 -13.15 -3.91
C ASN A 391 5.61 -12.42 -2.97
N TYR A 392 5.82 -12.57 -1.67
CA TYR A 392 5.39 -11.58 -0.72
C TYR A 392 6.57 -10.66 -0.45
N HIS A 393 6.32 -9.35 -0.44
CA HIS A 393 7.32 -8.41 -0.01
C HIS A 393 6.79 -7.53 1.12
N TRP A 394 7.53 -7.46 2.21
CA TRP A 394 7.20 -6.70 3.38
C TRP A 394 8.12 -5.50 3.53
N GLU A 395 7.57 -4.31 3.33
CA GLU A 395 8.24 -3.04 3.60
C GLU A 395 8.15 -2.79 5.11
N TYR A 396 9.18 -3.15 5.86
CA TYR A 396 9.18 -3.05 7.32
C TYR A 396 9.91 -1.81 7.84
N TYR A 397 10.77 -1.20 7.04
CA TYR A 397 11.43 0.06 7.33
C TYR A 397 11.24 0.98 6.13
N ARG A 398 10.49 2.04 6.31
CA ARG A 398 10.25 3.05 5.28
C ARG A 398 10.30 4.41 5.95
N GLN A 399 11.48 5.02 5.94
CA GLN A 399 11.74 6.34 6.48
C GLN A 399 12.16 7.22 5.31
N MET A 400 11.26 8.09 4.91
CA MET A 400 11.52 9.05 3.84
C MET A 400 11.34 10.44 4.41
N GLU A 401 12.26 11.34 4.09
CA GLU A 401 12.20 12.73 4.57
C GLU A 401 11.02 13.49 3.99
N ASP A 402 10.46 12.99 2.90
CA ASP A 402 9.26 13.55 2.32
C ASP A 402 8.03 12.92 2.95
N ALA A 403 6.95 13.68 2.96
CA ALA A 403 5.64 13.27 3.51
C ALA A 403 4.95 12.16 2.71
N ARG A 404 5.66 11.28 2.01
CA ARG A 404 5.15 10.00 1.54
C ARG A 404 4.93 9.00 2.66
N ASN A 405 5.12 9.41 3.89
CA ASN A 405 4.65 8.71 5.10
C ASN A 405 3.12 8.59 5.17
N ASP A 406 2.43 9.17 4.22
CA ASP A 406 1.01 8.94 3.95
C ASP A 406 0.70 7.55 3.39
N VAL A 407 1.68 6.89 2.80
CA VAL A 407 1.60 5.45 2.53
C VAL A 407 2.11 4.74 3.76
N ALA A 408 1.29 3.87 4.32
CA ALA A 408 1.61 3.12 5.52
C ALA A 408 3.09 2.74 5.59
N SER A 409 3.74 3.08 6.69
CA SER A 409 5.17 2.85 6.88
C SER A 409 5.56 1.37 6.85
N HIS A 410 4.56 0.48 6.88
CA HIS A 410 4.74 -0.97 6.79
C HIS A 410 3.63 -1.55 5.90
N VAL A 411 4.03 -2.08 4.77
CA VAL A 411 3.12 -2.72 3.81
C VAL A 411 3.60 -4.13 3.54
N LEU A 412 2.71 -5.09 3.63
CA LEU A 412 2.92 -6.43 3.08
C LEU A 412 2.22 -6.52 1.73
N VAL A 413 2.98 -6.77 0.69
CA VAL A 413 2.53 -6.82 -0.70
C VAL A 413 2.64 -8.23 -1.24
N LYS A 414 1.70 -8.64 -2.07
CA LYS A 414 1.76 -9.87 -2.86
C LYS A 414 1.97 -9.53 -4.33
N ASN A 415 2.98 -10.12 -4.92
CA ASN A 415 3.37 -9.92 -6.32
C ASN A 415 3.08 -11.15 -7.20
N PRO A 416 2.93 -10.97 -8.49
CA PRO A 416 3.09 -9.73 -9.26
C PRO A 416 1.97 -8.71 -9.01
N TYR A 417 2.21 -7.47 -9.46
CA TYR A 417 1.28 -6.35 -9.52
C TYR A 417 1.08 -5.57 -8.23
N MET A 418 1.98 -5.72 -7.25
CA MET A 418 2.00 -4.89 -6.05
C MET A 418 0.65 -4.85 -5.30
N HIS A 419 0.06 -6.02 -5.03
CA HIS A 419 -1.18 -6.11 -4.25
C HIS A 419 -0.88 -6.02 -2.74
N PRO A 420 -1.12 -4.93 -2.04
CA PRO A 420 -0.98 -4.90 -0.58
C PRO A 420 -2.04 -5.78 0.06
N ILE A 421 -1.61 -6.64 0.94
CA ILE A 421 -2.48 -7.55 1.69
C ILE A 421 -2.50 -7.23 3.19
N ALA A 422 -1.58 -6.38 3.64
CA ALA A 422 -1.64 -5.79 4.96
C ALA A 422 -1.01 -4.40 4.97
N TYR A 423 -1.62 -3.49 5.72
CA TYR A 423 -1.06 -2.19 6.05
C TYR A 423 -0.83 -2.13 7.54
N GLN A 424 0.25 -1.51 7.94
CA GLN A 424 0.46 -1.10 9.30
C GLN A 424 0.55 0.42 9.37
N THR A 425 -0.24 0.94 10.25
CA THR A 425 -0.24 2.34 10.63
C THR A 425 0.22 2.42 12.08
N THR A 426 1.47 2.20 12.36
CA THR A 426 1.98 2.40 13.71
C THR A 426 3.10 3.41 13.66
N ASP A 427 3.14 4.24 14.68
CA ASP A 427 4.22 5.17 14.97
C ASP A 427 5.53 4.47 15.36
N SER A 428 5.76 3.23 14.94
CA SER A 428 7.01 2.54 15.18
C SER A 428 8.13 3.20 14.37
N LYS A 429 8.54 4.36 14.82
CA LYS A 429 9.77 4.99 14.38
C LYS A 429 10.92 4.12 14.84
N LEU A 430 11.37 3.27 13.95
CA LEU A 430 12.57 2.48 14.15
C LEU A 430 13.75 3.44 14.13
N ALA A 431 14.37 3.66 15.29
CA ALA A 431 15.40 4.68 15.44
C ALA A 431 16.70 4.26 14.76
N ALA A 432 17.35 5.20 14.09
CA ALA A 432 18.69 4.97 13.57
C ALA A 432 19.69 4.69 14.71
N GLY A 433 20.61 3.77 14.47
CA GLY A 433 21.63 3.35 15.43
C GLY A 433 21.17 2.26 16.41
N GLU A 434 19.91 1.87 16.39
CA GLU A 434 19.37 0.81 17.25
C GLU A 434 19.19 -0.50 16.48
N TRP A 435 19.38 -1.64 17.18
CA TRP A 435 19.13 -2.95 16.64
C TRP A 435 17.67 -3.31 16.81
N HIS A 436 17.05 -3.78 15.71
CA HIS A 436 15.67 -4.24 15.66
C HIS A 436 15.62 -5.68 15.18
N ARG A 437 14.71 -6.47 15.71
CA ARG A 437 14.50 -7.86 15.31
C ARG A 437 13.25 -7.99 14.43
N ILE A 438 13.43 -8.53 13.22
CA ILE A 438 12.37 -8.91 12.31
C ILE A 438 12.05 -10.38 12.49
N GLN A 439 10.76 -10.71 12.51
CA GLN A 439 10.25 -12.07 12.41
C GLN A 439 9.11 -12.14 11.40
N PHE A 440 9.20 -13.09 10.48
CA PHE A 440 8.13 -13.39 9.53
C PHE A 440 7.84 -14.89 9.57
N VAL A 441 6.56 -15.24 9.72
CA VAL A 441 6.11 -16.64 9.82
C VAL A 441 4.98 -16.90 8.84
N HIS A 442 5.12 -17.95 8.04
CA HIS A 442 4.12 -18.39 7.07
C HIS A 442 3.75 -19.85 7.35
N GLU A 443 2.57 -20.08 7.93
CA GLU A 443 2.01 -21.40 8.22
C GLU A 443 0.70 -21.60 7.48
N GLY A 444 0.65 -22.58 6.63
CA GLY A 444 -0.51 -22.78 5.80
C GLY A 444 -0.78 -21.56 4.91
N ASN A 445 -1.91 -20.90 5.07
CA ASN A 445 -2.25 -19.64 4.43
C ASN A 445 -2.18 -18.45 5.41
N ARG A 446 -1.69 -18.65 6.63
CA ARG A 446 -1.52 -17.59 7.63
C ARG A 446 -0.14 -16.95 7.50
N LEU A 447 -0.13 -15.63 7.42
CA LEU A 447 1.06 -14.81 7.39
C LEU A 447 1.09 -13.94 8.64
N ARG A 448 2.23 -13.98 9.36
CA ARG A 448 2.46 -13.18 10.56
C ARG A 448 3.79 -12.47 10.45
N GLY A 449 3.83 -11.21 10.86
CA GLY A 449 5.05 -10.44 10.92
C GLY A 449 5.15 -9.66 12.22
N ALA A 450 6.35 -9.58 12.78
CA ALA A 450 6.61 -8.81 13.98
C ALA A 450 7.96 -8.08 13.90
N ILE A 451 8.03 -6.95 14.57
CA ILE A 451 9.24 -6.17 14.83
C ILE A 451 9.36 -6.00 16.33
N ASP A 452 10.50 -6.38 16.91
CA ASP A 452 10.78 -6.25 18.34
C ASP A 452 9.68 -6.85 19.23
N ASN A 453 9.15 -8.01 18.84
CA ASN A 453 8.04 -8.72 19.49
C ASN A 453 6.68 -7.99 19.42
N VAL A 454 6.55 -6.94 18.62
CA VAL A 454 5.26 -6.32 18.34
C VAL A 454 4.71 -6.86 17.04
N GLN A 455 3.53 -7.44 17.08
CA GLN A 455 2.87 -7.98 15.89
C GLN A 455 2.44 -6.86 14.95
N ILE A 456 3.00 -6.89 13.74
CA ILE A 456 2.72 -5.89 12.71
C ILE A 456 1.51 -6.29 11.89
N PHE A 457 1.43 -7.56 11.55
CA PHE A 457 0.27 -8.14 10.89
C PHE A 457 0.10 -9.61 11.28
N ASP A 458 -1.16 -10.05 11.21
CA ASP A 458 -1.58 -11.44 11.31
C ASP A 458 -2.78 -11.61 10.39
N LEU A 459 -2.63 -12.34 9.30
CA LEU A 459 -3.67 -12.45 8.30
C LEU A 459 -3.70 -13.84 7.66
N LEU A 460 -4.84 -14.17 7.08
CA LEU A 460 -4.95 -15.28 6.14
C LEU A 460 -4.89 -14.74 4.71
N ASP A 461 -3.94 -15.24 3.92
CA ASP A 461 -3.91 -14.98 2.48
C ASP A 461 -5.12 -15.67 1.84
N ASP A 462 -6.14 -14.88 1.52
CA ASP A 462 -7.45 -15.35 1.11
C ASP A 462 -7.65 -15.08 -0.38
N PRO A 463 -7.87 -16.12 -1.21
CA PRO A 463 -8.12 -15.92 -2.63
C PRO A 463 -9.38 -15.10 -2.93
N PHE A 464 -10.34 -15.00 -1.99
CA PHE A 464 -11.51 -14.11 -2.14
C PHE A 464 -11.15 -12.62 -2.04
N ALA A 465 -9.99 -12.29 -1.50
CA ALA A 465 -9.47 -10.94 -1.54
C ALA A 465 -8.92 -10.53 -2.93
N GLY A 466 -8.95 -11.43 -3.91
CA GLY A 466 -8.59 -11.14 -5.29
C GLY A 466 -7.10 -11.18 -5.62
N PHE A 467 -6.26 -11.75 -4.74
CA PHE A 467 -4.79 -11.72 -4.90
C PHE A 467 -4.18 -13.03 -5.43
N GLY A 468 -4.99 -13.92 -5.96
CA GLY A 468 -4.53 -15.20 -6.48
C GLY A 468 -4.12 -16.22 -5.40
N PRO A 469 -3.49 -17.34 -5.79
CA PRO A 469 -3.22 -18.45 -4.88
C PRO A 469 -2.18 -18.10 -3.82
N VAL A 470 -2.24 -18.79 -2.68
CA VAL A 470 -1.22 -18.73 -1.62
C VAL A 470 0.14 -19.17 -2.17
N LEU A 471 1.19 -18.40 -1.91
CA LEU A 471 2.54 -18.71 -2.36
C LEU A 471 3.22 -19.66 -1.37
N ARG A 472 3.46 -20.90 -1.78
CA ARG A 472 3.94 -21.98 -0.89
C ARG A 472 5.41 -22.30 -1.04
N THR A 473 6.06 -21.80 -2.08
CA THR A 473 7.43 -22.13 -2.43
C THR A 473 8.21 -20.89 -2.81
N GLY A 474 9.49 -20.90 -2.63
CA GLY A 474 10.37 -19.83 -3.08
C GLY A 474 11.56 -19.58 -2.16
N THR A 475 12.43 -18.72 -2.60
CA THR A 475 13.54 -18.18 -1.81
C THR A 475 13.13 -16.90 -1.07
N LEU A 476 14.10 -16.27 -0.41
CA LEU A 476 13.95 -14.97 0.23
C LEU A 476 15.03 -13.99 -0.24
N ALA A 477 14.76 -12.69 -0.07
CA ALA A 477 15.79 -11.67 -0.19
C ALA A 477 15.60 -10.57 0.87
N ILE A 478 16.70 -9.99 1.29
CA ILE A 478 16.75 -8.65 1.87
C ILE A 478 16.91 -7.67 0.71
N ARG A 479 16.09 -6.63 0.70
CA ARG A 479 16.16 -5.57 -0.30
C ARG A 479 16.23 -4.22 0.37
N CYS A 480 17.15 -3.37 -0.08
CA CYS A 480 17.26 -1.98 0.34
C CYS A 480 17.13 -1.03 -0.86
N MET A 481 16.56 0.14 -0.62
CA MET A 481 16.30 1.14 -1.65
C MET A 481 16.53 2.56 -1.12
N TRP A 482 16.74 3.49 -2.05
CA TRP A 482 16.66 4.94 -1.84
C TRP A 482 17.54 5.45 -0.72
N ASP A 483 18.85 5.44 -0.97
CA ASP A 483 19.81 5.94 0.01
C ASP A 483 19.75 5.23 1.37
N SER A 484 19.40 3.96 1.35
CA SER A 484 19.41 3.15 2.56
C SER A 484 20.83 2.88 3.01
N ASP A 485 21.07 2.95 4.31
CA ASP A 485 22.30 2.54 4.96
C ASP A 485 21.97 1.70 6.18
N ILE A 486 22.07 0.37 6.04
CA ILE A 486 21.54 -0.58 7.02
C ILE A 486 22.50 -1.75 7.21
N VAL A 487 22.73 -2.13 8.46
CA VAL A 487 23.51 -3.33 8.84
C VAL A 487 22.56 -4.45 9.25
N PHE A 488 22.89 -5.67 8.84
CA PHE A 488 22.13 -6.91 9.09
C PHE A 488 23.01 -7.95 9.76
N ARG A 489 22.41 -8.75 10.66
CA ARG A 489 23.08 -9.88 11.31
C ARG A 489 22.10 -10.95 11.76
N ASN A 490 22.65 -12.11 12.14
CA ASN A 490 21.95 -13.21 12.83
C ASN A 490 20.73 -13.73 12.08
N MET A 491 20.85 -13.97 10.76
CA MET A 491 19.77 -14.52 9.96
C MET A 491 19.56 -16.00 10.25
N LYS A 492 18.33 -16.36 10.59
CA LYS A 492 17.89 -17.75 10.74
C LYS A 492 16.66 -18.01 9.90
N VAL A 493 16.64 -19.16 9.25
CA VAL A 493 15.49 -19.61 8.47
C VAL A 493 15.11 -21.01 8.88
N TRP A 494 13.84 -21.20 9.16
CA TRP A 494 13.26 -22.50 9.47
C TRP A 494 12.26 -22.90 8.40
N SER A 495 12.12 -24.20 8.20
CA SER A 495 11.04 -24.76 7.41
C SER A 495 10.43 -25.96 8.12
N LYS A 496 9.14 -26.15 7.88
CA LYS A 496 8.39 -27.33 8.30
C LYS A 496 7.89 -28.03 7.04
N ALA A 497 8.16 -29.32 6.93
CA ALA A 497 7.68 -30.11 5.81
C ALA A 497 6.15 -30.14 5.81
N LEU A 498 5.54 -30.07 4.63
CA LEU A 498 4.11 -30.33 4.52
C LEU A 498 3.85 -31.79 4.93
N PRO A 499 2.80 -32.06 5.71
CA PRO A 499 2.38 -33.44 5.91
C PRO A 499 2.02 -34.06 4.55
N TYR A 500 2.53 -35.24 4.28
CA TYR A 500 2.25 -36.01 3.06
C TYR A 500 0.78 -36.41 2.98
#